data_0a5a4bafa442815f6260bd51c5c78062
#
_entry.id   0a5a4bafa442815f6260bd51c5c78062
#
_cell.length_a   1.000
_cell.length_b   1.000
_cell.length_c   1.000
_cell.angle_alpha   90.00
_cell.angle_beta   90.00
_cell.angle_gamma   90.00
#
_symmetry.space_group_name_H-M   'P 1'
#
loop_
_entity.id
_entity.type
_entity.pdbx_description
1 polymer ?
#
loop_
_entity_poly.entity_id
_entity_poly.type
_entity_poly.pdbx_seq_one_letter_code
_entity_poly.pdbx_strand_id
1 'polypeptide(L)'
;ELLPNPPNARPKDNPWPQWPRIFRVDYGHTEVATHYGKDPREYSILSKEFVGDEEGNVKGIKTVRVEWKRSDSGAWQMAEVPGSEEFFPAEVVLLSMGFLGPEADNLEVQKTKRGTITTVDPNVYKVDKDDNVFAAGDCRRGQSLVVWGIQEGRQCAREVDEYLMGSTRLPGNGSVEQRNYKLLEE
;
A
#
# COMPACT_ATOMS: atom_id res chain seq x y z
N GLU A 1 15.06 2.82 3.65
CA GLU A 1 14.26 2.86 2.42
C GLU A 1 15.10 2.35 1.25
N LEU A 2 14.53 1.42 0.47
CA LEU A 2 15.18 0.80 -0.69
C LEU A 2 15.38 1.78 -1.85
N LEU A 3 14.43 2.69 -2.01
CA LEU A 3 14.46 3.70 -3.07
C LEU A 3 15.43 4.84 -2.74
N PRO A 4 15.92 5.56 -3.76
CA PRO A 4 16.75 6.73 -3.54
C PRO A 4 16.00 7.86 -2.85
N ASN A 5 16.74 8.76 -2.20
CA ASN A 5 16.17 9.95 -1.58
C ASN A 5 15.35 10.75 -2.61
N PRO A 6 14.09 11.08 -2.30
CA PRO A 6 13.29 11.93 -3.18
C PRO A 6 13.95 13.31 -3.43
N PRO A 7 13.75 13.92 -4.60
CA PRO A 7 14.31 15.22 -4.90
C PRO A 7 13.67 16.33 -4.04
N ASN A 8 14.41 17.41 -3.80
CA ASN A 8 13.90 18.56 -3.03
C ASN A 8 12.84 19.38 -3.79
N ALA A 9 12.80 19.26 -5.11
CA ALA A 9 11.83 19.97 -5.95
C ALA A 9 11.10 18.99 -6.88
N ARG A 10 9.90 19.36 -7.28
CA ARG A 10 9.06 18.54 -8.16
C ARG A 10 9.77 18.26 -9.51
N PRO A 11 10.00 17.00 -9.86
CA PRO A 11 10.63 16.64 -11.11
C PRO A 11 9.68 16.85 -12.32
N LYS A 12 10.25 16.95 -13.52
CA LYS A 12 9.48 17.19 -14.76
C LYS A 12 8.50 16.07 -15.10
N ASP A 13 8.81 14.83 -14.72
CA ASP A 13 7.97 13.64 -14.92
C ASP A 13 6.87 13.48 -13.85
N ASN A 14 6.75 14.45 -12.95
CA ASN A 14 5.71 14.50 -11.91
C ASN A 14 4.98 15.86 -11.93
N PRO A 15 4.29 16.21 -13.04
CA PRO A 15 3.62 17.51 -13.17
C PRO A 15 2.37 17.60 -12.29
N TRP A 16 1.95 18.83 -12.00
CA TRP A 16 0.63 19.07 -11.43
C TRP A 16 -0.46 18.52 -12.39
N PRO A 17 -1.59 17.90 -11.92
CA PRO A 17 -2.06 17.83 -10.54
C PRO A 17 -1.63 16.58 -9.76
N GLN A 18 -0.66 15.83 -10.22
CA GLN A 18 -0.19 14.65 -9.52
C GLN A 18 0.35 15.01 -8.13
N TRP A 19 0.25 14.06 -7.18
CA TRP A 19 0.87 14.23 -5.88
C TRP A 19 2.38 14.43 -6.00
N PRO A 20 2.99 15.45 -5.37
CA PRO A 20 4.40 15.74 -5.55
C PRO A 20 5.30 14.68 -4.87
N ARG A 21 6.13 14.02 -5.68
CA ARG A 21 7.16 13.08 -5.23
C ARG A 21 8.43 13.85 -4.86
N ILE A 22 8.41 14.50 -3.70
CA ILE A 22 9.52 15.31 -3.18
C ILE A 22 9.91 14.89 -1.76
N PHE A 23 11.14 15.19 -1.38
CA PHE A 23 11.60 15.04 -0.01
C PHE A 23 10.80 15.95 0.92
N ARG A 24 10.27 15.37 1.99
CA ARG A 24 9.48 16.08 2.99
C ARG A 24 10.02 15.78 4.38
N VAL A 25 10.05 16.83 5.19
CA VAL A 25 10.38 16.72 6.61
C VAL A 25 9.11 16.97 7.40
N ASP A 26 8.74 16.02 8.24
CA ASP A 26 7.63 16.12 9.17
C ASP A 26 8.17 16.52 10.56
N TYR A 27 7.29 16.93 11.46
CA TYR A 27 7.66 17.32 12.83
C TYR A 27 8.48 16.24 13.56
N GLY A 28 8.12 14.95 13.39
CA GLY A 28 8.85 13.85 14.00
C GLY A 28 10.29 13.72 13.50
N HIS A 29 10.55 13.95 12.21
CA HIS A 29 11.93 13.98 11.67
C HIS A 29 12.73 15.14 12.25
N THR A 30 12.10 16.33 12.40
CA THR A 30 12.74 17.51 12.99
C THR A 30 13.06 17.28 14.46
N GLU A 31 12.16 16.66 15.22
CA GLU A 31 12.36 16.31 16.63
C GLU A 31 13.56 15.36 16.81
N VAL A 32 13.57 14.27 16.04
CA VAL A 32 14.67 13.30 16.07
C VAL A 32 15.99 13.95 15.64
N ALA A 33 15.99 14.75 14.57
CA ALA A 33 17.19 15.45 14.11
C ALA A 33 17.72 16.44 15.17
N THR A 34 16.83 17.11 15.89
CA THR A 34 17.21 18.02 16.99
C THR A 34 17.81 17.25 18.17
N HIS A 35 17.23 16.10 18.52
CA HIS A 35 17.67 15.32 19.67
C HIS A 35 18.97 14.54 19.41
N TYR A 36 19.09 13.93 18.21
CA TYR A 36 20.21 13.06 17.84
C TYR A 36 21.20 13.68 16.85
N GLY A 37 20.99 14.93 16.42
CA GLY A 37 21.91 15.70 15.58
C GLY A 37 21.81 15.42 14.07
N LYS A 38 20.97 14.49 13.62
CA LYS A 38 20.76 14.19 12.19
C LYS A 38 19.36 13.62 11.90
N ASP A 39 18.92 13.75 10.65
CA ASP A 39 17.75 13.05 10.15
C ASP A 39 17.97 11.53 10.23
N PRO A 40 17.03 10.75 10.79
CA PRO A 40 17.21 9.31 11.01
C PRO A 40 17.06 8.46 9.75
N ARG A 41 16.56 9.03 8.65
CA ARG A 41 16.22 8.28 7.45
C ARG A 41 17.45 7.94 6.62
N GLU A 42 17.54 6.69 6.21
CA GLU A 42 18.54 6.18 5.27
C GLU A 42 17.85 5.71 3.98
N TYR A 43 18.46 6.01 2.84
CA TYR A 43 17.94 5.74 1.51
C TYR A 43 18.90 4.87 0.70
N SER A 44 18.42 4.26 -0.39
CA SER A 44 19.19 3.34 -1.23
C SER A 44 19.89 2.26 -0.40
N ILE A 45 19.15 1.65 0.52
CA ILE A 45 19.64 0.64 1.45
C ILE A 45 18.71 -0.58 1.45
N LEU A 46 19.30 -1.76 1.36
CA LEU A 46 18.61 -3.05 1.39
C LEU A 46 18.95 -3.77 2.70
N SER A 47 17.93 -4.17 3.43
CA SER A 47 18.08 -5.07 4.59
C SER A 47 18.30 -6.50 4.10
N LYS A 48 19.42 -7.11 4.48
CA LYS A 48 19.81 -8.48 4.08
C LYS A 48 19.38 -9.51 5.09
N GLU A 49 19.61 -9.24 6.38
CA GLU A 49 19.44 -10.21 7.44
C GLU A 49 19.18 -9.51 8.77
N PHE A 50 18.26 -10.07 9.57
CA PHE A 50 18.13 -9.74 10.98
C PHE A 50 19.04 -10.64 11.79
N VAL A 51 19.93 -10.05 12.58
CA VAL A 51 20.86 -10.79 13.43
C VAL A 51 20.27 -10.90 14.82
N GLY A 52 20.17 -12.11 15.34
CA GLY A 52 19.72 -12.41 16.69
C GLY A 52 20.84 -12.91 17.60
N ASP A 53 20.53 -13.06 18.88
CA ASP A 53 21.35 -13.78 19.84
C ASP A 53 20.87 -15.24 20.01
N GLU A 54 21.52 -15.98 20.89
CA GLU A 54 21.18 -17.37 21.20
C GLU A 54 19.82 -17.52 21.91
N GLU A 55 19.32 -16.43 22.48
CA GLU A 55 18.03 -16.35 23.20
C GLU A 55 16.87 -15.93 22.26
N GLY A 56 17.18 -15.59 20.99
CA GLY A 56 16.19 -15.18 19.98
C GLY A 56 15.84 -13.70 20.00
N ASN A 57 16.58 -12.87 20.75
CA ASN A 57 16.41 -11.41 20.70
C ASN A 57 17.17 -10.83 19.52
N VAL A 58 16.59 -9.79 18.89
CA VAL A 58 17.28 -9.10 17.80
C VAL A 58 18.46 -8.28 18.34
N LYS A 59 19.59 -8.33 17.64
CA LYS A 59 20.80 -7.53 17.90
C LYS A 59 21.02 -6.44 16.87
N GLY A 60 20.40 -6.56 15.70
CA GLY A 60 20.54 -5.58 14.64
C GLY A 60 20.21 -6.11 13.26
N ILE A 61 20.49 -5.29 12.26
CA ILE A 61 20.22 -5.58 10.85
C ILE A 61 21.52 -5.43 10.06
N LYS A 62 21.83 -6.46 9.25
CA LYS A 62 22.84 -6.35 8.19
C LYS A 62 22.20 -5.75 6.96
N THR A 63 22.81 -4.76 6.39
CA THR A 63 22.33 -4.01 5.22
C THR A 63 23.42 -3.91 4.18
N VAL A 64 23.04 -3.52 2.96
CA VAL A 64 23.96 -3.17 1.87
C VAL A 64 23.37 -1.97 1.11
N ARG A 65 24.22 -1.09 0.61
CA ARG A 65 23.80 0.02 -0.26
C ARG A 65 23.43 -0.52 -1.64
N VAL A 66 22.46 0.12 -2.28
CA VAL A 66 21.99 -0.25 -3.60
C VAL A 66 22.04 0.92 -4.56
N GLU A 67 22.26 0.62 -5.84
CA GLU A 67 22.14 1.56 -6.95
C GLU A 67 21.01 1.14 -7.87
N TRP A 68 20.30 2.14 -8.43
CA TRP A 68 19.26 1.94 -9.40
C TRP A 68 19.74 2.41 -10.77
N LYS A 69 19.78 1.51 -11.75
CA LYS A 69 20.18 1.79 -13.14
C LYS A 69 19.05 1.44 -14.08
N ARG A 70 18.94 2.20 -15.17
CA ARG A 70 18.04 1.81 -16.26
C ARG A 70 18.75 0.80 -17.15
N SER A 71 18.06 -0.32 -17.45
CA SER A 71 18.50 -1.28 -18.46
C SER A 71 18.29 -0.72 -19.87
N ASP A 72 18.84 -1.36 -20.87
CA ASP A 72 18.65 -1.03 -22.28
C ASP A 72 17.16 -1.09 -22.71
N SER A 73 16.38 -1.92 -22.05
CA SER A 73 14.91 -1.99 -22.23
C SER A 73 14.14 -0.87 -21.51
N GLY A 74 14.82 0.04 -20.79
CA GLY A 74 14.22 1.12 -20.02
C GLY A 74 13.68 0.72 -18.65
N ALA A 75 13.76 -0.55 -18.25
CA ALA A 75 13.34 -1.01 -16.94
C ALA A 75 14.36 -0.62 -15.86
N TRP A 76 13.87 -0.31 -14.66
CA TRP A 76 14.73 -0.07 -13.52
C TRP A 76 15.26 -1.39 -12.94
N GLN A 77 16.56 -1.47 -12.76
CA GLN A 77 17.25 -2.58 -12.15
C GLN A 77 18.02 -2.10 -10.92
N MET A 78 17.87 -2.85 -9.84
CA MET A 78 18.62 -2.64 -8.60
C MET A 78 19.88 -3.50 -8.63
N ALA A 79 20.99 -2.93 -8.21
CA ALA A 79 22.26 -3.63 -7.99
C ALA A 79 22.80 -3.29 -6.60
N GLU A 80 23.31 -4.28 -5.89
CA GLU A 80 24.04 -4.08 -4.63
C GLU A 80 25.40 -3.45 -4.92
N VAL A 81 25.82 -2.51 -4.07
CA VAL A 81 27.14 -1.87 -4.13
C VAL A 81 28.11 -2.75 -3.35
N PRO A 82 29.09 -3.41 -3.99
CA PRO A 82 30.03 -4.27 -3.31
C PRO A 82 30.86 -3.53 -2.25
N GLY A 83 31.06 -4.14 -1.09
CA GLY A 83 31.84 -3.57 0.00
C GLY A 83 31.14 -2.45 0.78
N SER A 84 29.83 -2.31 0.62
CA SER A 84 29.00 -1.33 1.33
C SER A 84 28.14 -1.97 2.43
N GLU A 85 28.48 -3.18 2.84
CA GLU A 85 27.81 -3.89 3.91
C GLU A 85 27.96 -3.11 5.23
N GLU A 86 26.84 -2.92 5.90
CA GLU A 86 26.79 -2.16 7.16
C GLU A 86 25.91 -2.90 8.17
N PHE A 87 26.28 -2.86 9.43
CA PHE A 87 25.50 -3.40 10.53
C PHE A 87 24.90 -2.28 11.36
N PHE A 88 23.57 -2.24 11.46
CA PHE A 88 22.83 -1.35 12.34
C PHE A 88 22.47 -2.09 13.62
N PRO A 89 23.09 -1.78 14.77
CA PRO A 89 22.68 -2.36 16.04
C PRO A 89 21.27 -1.90 16.40
N ALA A 90 20.42 -2.82 16.82
CA ALA A 90 19.05 -2.55 17.21
C ALA A 90 18.54 -3.61 18.20
N GLU A 91 17.85 -3.16 19.23
CA GLU A 91 17.15 -4.03 20.20
C GLU A 91 15.71 -4.29 19.80
N VAL A 92 15.15 -3.41 18.92
CA VAL A 92 13.80 -3.54 18.36
C VAL A 92 13.82 -3.13 16.89
N VAL A 93 13.16 -3.92 16.05
CA VAL A 93 12.97 -3.59 14.62
C VAL A 93 11.48 -3.60 14.31
N LEU A 94 10.97 -2.48 13.80
CA LEU A 94 9.59 -2.31 13.40
C LEU A 94 9.48 -2.35 11.88
N LEU A 95 8.74 -3.34 11.36
CA LEU A 95 8.49 -3.44 9.92
C LEU A 95 7.30 -2.54 9.53
N SER A 96 7.57 -1.54 8.67
CA SER A 96 6.58 -0.62 8.11
C SER A 96 6.61 -0.68 6.58
N MET A 97 6.50 -1.87 6.01
CA MET A 97 6.73 -2.16 4.59
C MET A 97 5.43 -2.32 3.78
N GLY A 98 4.29 -1.96 4.38
CA GLY A 98 2.96 -2.18 3.80
C GLY A 98 2.43 -3.60 4.08
N PHE A 99 1.44 -4.00 3.31
CA PHE A 99 0.75 -5.27 3.51
C PHE A 99 0.99 -6.20 2.32
N LEU A 100 1.00 -7.49 2.56
CA LEU A 100 1.14 -8.52 1.51
C LEU A 100 -0.20 -8.85 0.85
N GLY A 101 -1.30 -8.74 1.60
CA GLY A 101 -2.63 -9.08 1.15
C GLY A 101 -3.53 -9.58 2.30
N PRO A 102 -4.78 -9.97 2.00
CA PRO A 102 -5.69 -10.51 2.98
C PRO A 102 -5.27 -11.93 3.41
N GLU A 103 -5.41 -12.24 4.69
CA GLU A 103 -5.31 -13.58 5.24
C GLU A 103 -6.63 -14.33 4.96
N ALA A 104 -6.73 -14.95 3.79
CA ALA A 104 -7.91 -15.64 3.31
C ALA A 104 -7.63 -17.11 2.94
N ASP A 105 -6.65 -17.74 3.58
CA ASP A 105 -6.24 -19.11 3.27
C ASP A 105 -7.25 -20.16 3.78
N ASN A 106 -8.09 -19.76 4.74
CA ASN A 106 -9.23 -20.53 5.23
C ASN A 106 -10.50 -20.42 4.35
N LEU A 107 -10.46 -19.57 3.32
CA LEU A 107 -11.52 -19.40 2.33
C LEU A 107 -11.04 -19.96 1.00
N GLU A 108 -11.84 -20.78 0.35
CA GLU A 108 -11.56 -21.32 -0.99
C GLU A 108 -11.79 -20.26 -2.08
N VAL A 109 -11.10 -19.12 -1.99
CA VAL A 109 -11.25 -17.99 -2.90
C VAL A 109 -10.04 -17.82 -3.81
N GLN A 110 -10.28 -17.43 -5.06
CA GLN A 110 -9.20 -17.11 -5.98
C GLN A 110 -8.54 -15.77 -5.63
N LYS A 111 -7.22 -15.74 -5.72
CA LYS A 111 -6.42 -14.53 -5.50
C LYS A 111 -5.76 -14.07 -6.80
N THR A 112 -5.62 -12.79 -6.95
CA THR A 112 -4.84 -12.16 -8.03
C THR A 112 -3.34 -12.41 -7.81
N LYS A 113 -2.51 -12.09 -8.82
CA LYS A 113 -1.04 -12.11 -8.69
C LYS A 113 -0.51 -11.20 -7.56
N ARG A 114 -1.30 -10.22 -7.10
CA ARG A 114 -0.98 -9.31 -5.99
C ARG A 114 -1.48 -9.81 -4.65
N GLY A 115 -2.08 -11.00 -4.58
CA GLY A 115 -2.61 -11.59 -3.36
C GLY A 115 -4.01 -11.11 -2.96
N THR A 116 -4.66 -10.19 -3.68
CA THR A 116 -6.01 -9.71 -3.40
C THR A 116 -7.07 -10.69 -3.91
N ILE A 117 -8.25 -10.70 -3.29
CA ILE A 117 -9.35 -11.59 -3.67
C ILE A 117 -9.91 -11.18 -5.05
N THR A 118 -10.10 -12.16 -5.93
CA THR A 118 -10.69 -11.96 -7.25
C THR A 118 -12.22 -11.99 -7.14
N THR A 119 -12.91 -11.11 -7.84
CA THR A 119 -14.38 -11.13 -8.02
C THR A 119 -14.71 -11.49 -9.45
N VAL A 120 -15.95 -11.91 -9.70
CA VAL A 120 -16.43 -12.35 -11.03
C VAL A 120 -16.27 -11.27 -12.11
N ASP A 121 -16.34 -10.00 -11.72
CA ASP A 121 -16.12 -8.83 -12.57
C ASP A 121 -15.55 -7.67 -11.74
N PRO A 122 -14.77 -6.76 -12.31
CA PRO A 122 -14.23 -5.59 -11.58
C PRO A 122 -15.30 -4.68 -10.95
N ASN A 123 -16.51 -4.68 -11.45
CA ASN A 123 -17.61 -3.84 -10.93
C ASN A 123 -18.59 -4.61 -10.03
N VAL A 124 -18.31 -5.88 -9.76
CA VAL A 124 -19.13 -6.79 -8.96
C VAL A 124 -18.35 -7.20 -7.72
N TYR A 125 -19.02 -7.34 -6.60
CA TYR A 125 -18.38 -7.68 -5.32
C TYR A 125 -18.49 -9.16 -4.99
N LYS A 126 -19.27 -9.92 -5.73
CA LYS A 126 -19.39 -11.37 -5.59
C LYS A 126 -18.09 -12.06 -6.05
N VAL A 127 -17.56 -12.97 -5.22
CA VAL A 127 -16.28 -13.64 -5.46
C VAL A 127 -16.40 -14.72 -6.52
N ASP A 128 -17.43 -15.54 -6.44
CA ASP A 128 -17.75 -16.57 -7.42
C ASP A 128 -19.25 -16.51 -7.76
N LYS A 129 -19.63 -17.07 -8.91
CA LYS A 129 -21.04 -17.09 -9.37
C LYS A 129 -21.93 -17.96 -8.48
N ASP A 130 -21.37 -19.02 -7.95
CA ASP A 130 -22.08 -20.04 -7.19
C ASP A 130 -22.00 -19.87 -5.68
N ASP A 131 -21.03 -19.08 -5.18
CA ASP A 131 -20.81 -18.84 -3.76
C ASP A 131 -21.58 -17.64 -3.21
N ASN A 132 -21.84 -17.68 -1.90
CA ASN A 132 -22.44 -16.59 -1.14
C ASN A 132 -21.35 -15.68 -0.52
N VAL A 133 -20.19 -15.60 -1.17
CA VAL A 133 -19.03 -14.84 -0.71
C VAL A 133 -18.91 -13.55 -1.49
N PHE A 134 -18.73 -12.45 -0.76
CA PHE A 134 -18.54 -11.11 -1.32
C PHE A 134 -17.27 -10.51 -0.75
N ALA A 135 -16.55 -9.74 -1.54
CA ALA A 135 -15.31 -9.06 -1.13
C ALA A 135 -15.33 -7.59 -1.54
N ALA A 136 -14.89 -6.71 -0.64
CA ALA A 136 -14.85 -5.26 -0.87
C ALA A 136 -13.68 -4.61 -0.15
N GLY A 137 -13.28 -3.42 -0.57
CA GLY A 137 -12.20 -2.67 0.04
C GLY A 137 -10.82 -3.26 -0.25
N ASP A 138 -9.90 -3.11 0.70
CA ASP A 138 -8.48 -3.45 0.50
C ASP A 138 -8.24 -4.93 0.20
N CYS A 139 -9.05 -5.84 0.73
CA CYS A 139 -8.89 -7.28 0.44
C CYS A 139 -9.13 -7.63 -1.03
N ARG A 140 -9.92 -6.83 -1.73
CA ARG A 140 -10.26 -6.98 -3.15
C ARG A 140 -9.47 -6.02 -4.05
N ARG A 141 -9.48 -4.74 -3.73
CA ARG A 141 -8.84 -3.66 -4.50
C ARG A 141 -7.33 -3.59 -4.31
N GLY A 142 -6.81 -4.04 -3.17
CA GLY A 142 -5.50 -3.70 -2.65
C GLY A 142 -5.57 -2.43 -1.80
N GLN A 143 -4.49 -2.12 -1.11
CA GLN A 143 -4.43 -0.96 -0.20
C GLN A 143 -4.80 0.32 -0.94
N SER A 144 -5.74 1.07 -0.37
CA SER A 144 -6.27 2.28 -0.97
C SER A 144 -6.72 3.27 0.10
N LEU A 145 -7.24 4.41 -0.33
CA LEU A 145 -7.77 5.42 0.57
C LEU A 145 -9.07 4.93 1.23
N VAL A 146 -9.32 5.39 2.45
CA VAL A 146 -10.54 5.06 3.23
C VAL A 146 -11.84 5.36 2.46
N VAL A 147 -11.84 6.39 1.60
CA VAL A 147 -13.00 6.72 0.75
C VAL A 147 -13.36 5.58 -0.20
N TRP A 148 -12.38 4.84 -0.70
CA TRP A 148 -12.62 3.65 -1.52
C TRP A 148 -13.16 2.49 -0.70
N GLY A 149 -12.64 2.27 0.51
CA GLY A 149 -13.15 1.25 1.42
C GLY A 149 -14.62 1.47 1.77
N ILE A 150 -14.98 2.72 2.10
CA ILE A 150 -16.36 3.12 2.37
C ILE A 150 -17.24 2.92 1.13
N GLN A 151 -16.80 3.40 -0.04
CA GLN A 151 -17.56 3.28 -1.28
C GLN A 151 -17.79 1.82 -1.67
N GLU A 152 -16.75 0.99 -1.68
CA GLU A 152 -16.87 -0.42 -2.01
C GLU A 152 -17.73 -1.18 -0.99
N GLY A 153 -17.58 -0.89 0.31
CA GLY A 153 -18.42 -1.50 1.34
C GLY A 153 -19.89 -1.20 1.16
N ARG A 154 -20.25 0.05 0.80
CA ARG A 154 -21.65 0.43 0.50
C ARG A 154 -22.20 -0.26 -0.73
N GLN A 155 -21.41 -0.36 -1.79
CA GLN A 155 -21.85 -1.05 -3.02
C GLN A 155 -21.94 -2.55 -2.82
N CYS A 156 -21.01 -3.14 -2.08
CA CYS A 156 -21.07 -4.54 -1.69
C CYS A 156 -22.33 -4.85 -0.85
N ALA A 157 -22.65 -4.01 0.13
CA ALA A 157 -23.88 -4.16 0.91
C ALA A 157 -25.15 -4.11 0.03
N ARG A 158 -25.16 -3.23 -0.97
CA ARG A 158 -26.25 -3.17 -1.95
C ARG A 158 -26.38 -4.48 -2.74
N GLU A 159 -25.25 -5.04 -3.19
CA GLU A 159 -25.24 -6.29 -3.95
C GLU A 159 -25.66 -7.49 -3.08
N VAL A 160 -25.26 -7.52 -1.82
CA VAL A 160 -25.71 -8.52 -0.84
C VAL A 160 -27.21 -8.40 -0.59
N ASP A 161 -27.75 -7.19 -0.42
CA ASP A 161 -29.18 -6.95 -0.25
C ASP A 161 -29.99 -7.44 -1.47
N GLU A 162 -29.53 -7.10 -2.68
CA GLU A 162 -30.13 -7.56 -3.92
C GLU A 162 -30.10 -9.10 -4.06
N TYR A 163 -28.98 -9.72 -3.67
CA TYR A 163 -28.83 -11.17 -3.67
C TYR A 163 -29.81 -11.85 -2.70
N LEU A 164 -29.95 -11.33 -1.49
CA LEU A 164 -30.81 -11.94 -0.46
C LEU A 164 -32.29 -11.65 -0.68
N MET A 165 -32.63 -10.47 -1.17
CA MET A 165 -34.02 -10.00 -1.28
C MET A 165 -34.58 -10.09 -2.71
N GLY A 166 -33.77 -10.42 -3.71
CA GLY A 166 -34.11 -10.43 -5.13
C GLY A 166 -34.28 -9.03 -5.75
N SER A 167 -34.24 -7.98 -4.93
CA SER A 167 -34.22 -6.57 -5.35
C SER A 167 -33.68 -5.71 -4.23
N THR A 168 -33.18 -4.49 -4.55
CA THR A 168 -32.65 -3.59 -3.55
C THR A 168 -33.15 -2.16 -3.73
N ARG A 169 -33.34 -1.47 -2.61
CA ARG A 169 -33.61 -0.02 -2.55
C ARG A 169 -32.39 0.79 -2.12
N LEU A 170 -31.26 0.13 -1.86
CA LEU A 170 -30.03 0.81 -1.50
C LEU A 170 -29.47 1.59 -2.70
N PRO A 171 -28.88 2.78 -2.48
CA PRO A 171 -28.38 3.60 -3.57
C PRO A 171 -27.22 2.95 -4.30
N GLY A 172 -27.28 2.92 -5.64
CA GLY A 172 -26.18 2.48 -6.51
C GLY A 172 -25.18 3.58 -6.80
N ASN A 173 -24.11 3.22 -7.51
CA ASN A 173 -23.13 4.17 -8.02
C ASN A 173 -23.85 5.24 -8.90
N GLY A 174 -23.56 6.51 -8.63
CA GLY A 174 -24.17 7.64 -9.34
C GLY A 174 -25.52 8.12 -8.80
N SER A 175 -26.24 7.33 -7.98
CA SER A 175 -27.52 7.77 -7.42
C SER A 175 -27.36 8.87 -6.34
N VAL A 176 -26.21 8.92 -5.70
CA VAL A 176 -25.89 9.95 -4.70
C VAL A 176 -25.50 11.27 -5.37
N GLU A 177 -24.74 11.22 -6.45
CA GLU A 177 -24.36 12.42 -7.22
C GLU A 177 -25.59 13.13 -7.80
N GLN A 178 -26.51 12.40 -8.40
CA GLN A 178 -27.74 12.99 -8.95
C GLN A 178 -28.66 13.60 -7.87
N ARG A 179 -28.67 13.06 -6.64
CA ARG A 179 -29.47 13.64 -5.55
C ARG A 179 -28.83 14.91 -4.97
N ASN A 180 -27.50 14.97 -4.86
CA ASN A 180 -26.81 16.13 -4.32
C ASN A 180 -26.89 17.35 -5.24
N TYR A 181 -26.87 17.15 -6.55
CA TYR A 181 -27.06 18.26 -7.52
C TYR A 181 -28.47 18.83 -7.48
N LYS A 182 -29.49 17.99 -7.28
CA LYS A 182 -30.89 18.49 -7.15
C LYS A 182 -31.18 19.26 -5.87
N LEU A 183 -30.42 19.01 -4.79
CA LEU A 183 -30.55 19.75 -3.52
C LEU A 183 -29.89 21.13 -3.56
N LEU A 184 -29.07 21.42 -4.59
CA LEU A 184 -28.42 22.72 -4.79
C LEU A 184 -29.17 23.61 -5.80
N GLU A 185 -30.22 23.07 -6.46
CA GLU A 185 -31.04 23.80 -7.43
C GLU A 185 -32.42 24.21 -6.88
N GLU A 186 -32.78 23.87 -5.62
CA GLU A 186 -33.92 24.34 -4.86
C GLU A 186 -33.46 25.34 -3.77
#